data_03a1c54f25e71c7157359e8d761aad67
#
_entry.id   03a1c54f25e71c7157359e8d761aad67
#
_cell.length_a   1.000
_cell.length_b   1.000
_cell.length_c   1.000
_cell.angle_alpha   90.00
_cell.angle_beta   90.00
_cell.angle_gamma   90.00
#
_symmetry.space_group_name_H-M   'P 1'
#
loop_
_entity.id
_entity.type
_entity.pdbx_description
1 polymer ?
#
loop_
_entity_poly.entity_id
_entity_poly.type
_entity_poly.pdbx_seq_one_letter_code
_entity_poly.pdbx_strand_id
1 'polypeptide(L)'
;MQRMKSLNVIGCGRVGTTLAALLQRHGVCEVQDLYSTTLQTAQETARFVGAGTAAARIADMRPADVWMLSVPDSQVASVAAALAKQALAYPRPSMAFHCSGFLPASTLKPLQALGWQTASVHPVFNFADPVRCVAQFNGTPCGLEGDESAISLLRELLTAIGGDCFSVQTGSKPLYHAAAVFSSNFMAVLQAIAREGWSAAGVPEALIPRIHESLLRGSVENLLVMGPAKAITGPAARGDTAVVAIQGALVSQWHPEAGEIYREMSVLARRLSTTGSTASPTEARAA
;
A
#
# COMPACT_ATOMS: atom_id res chain seq x y z
N MET A 1 16.35 15.35 28.58
CA MET A 1 15.94 15.04 27.18
C MET A 1 15.91 13.54 27.02
N GLN A 2 14.80 12.99 26.60
CA GLN A 2 14.70 11.56 26.29
C GLN A 2 15.58 11.27 25.06
N ARG A 3 16.42 10.24 25.13
CA ARG A 3 17.31 9.86 24.01
C ARG A 3 16.45 9.50 22.80
N MET A 4 16.75 10.07 21.62
CA MET A 4 16.13 9.69 20.35
C MET A 4 16.35 8.19 20.11
N LYS A 5 15.30 7.48 19.63
CA LYS A 5 15.40 6.05 19.35
C LYS A 5 16.20 5.80 18.09
N SER A 6 17.12 4.85 18.12
CA SER A 6 17.83 4.39 16.93
C SER A 6 16.93 3.54 16.06
N LEU A 7 16.97 3.76 14.74
CA LEU A 7 16.21 3.04 13.73
C LEU A 7 17.12 2.34 12.72
N ASN A 8 16.95 1.04 12.58
CA ASN A 8 17.53 0.26 11.48
C ASN A 8 16.47 -0.04 10.43
N VAL A 9 16.86 0.03 9.16
CA VAL A 9 15.97 -0.18 8.01
C VAL A 9 16.47 -1.35 7.16
N ILE A 10 15.65 -2.37 7.03
CA ILE A 10 15.87 -3.49 6.11
C ILE A 10 14.87 -3.37 4.95
N GLY A 11 15.39 -3.06 3.75
CA GLY A 11 14.58 -2.77 2.58
C GLY A 11 14.53 -1.26 2.28
N CYS A 12 15.41 -0.82 1.36
CA CYS A 12 15.54 0.56 0.93
C CYS A 12 14.74 0.83 -0.37
N GLY A 13 13.53 0.26 -0.44
CA GLY A 13 12.55 0.57 -1.48
C GLY A 13 11.85 1.91 -1.23
N ARG A 14 10.86 2.24 -2.04
CA ARG A 14 10.12 3.51 -1.96
C ARG A 14 9.52 3.78 -0.58
N VAL A 15 8.90 2.78 0.04
CA VAL A 15 8.31 2.87 1.40
C VAL A 15 9.39 3.10 2.45
N GLY A 16 10.40 2.22 2.50
CA GLY A 16 11.47 2.29 3.49
C GLY A 16 12.25 3.60 3.41
N THR A 17 12.61 4.03 2.20
CA THR A 17 13.31 5.30 1.97
C THR A 17 12.46 6.49 2.42
N THR A 18 11.15 6.51 2.10
CA THR A 18 10.25 7.61 2.49
C THR A 18 10.08 7.69 4.00
N LEU A 19 9.75 6.58 4.65
CA LEU A 19 9.53 6.56 6.10
C LEU A 19 10.81 6.86 6.88
N ALA A 20 11.96 6.30 6.47
CA ALA A 20 13.25 6.62 7.07
C ALA A 20 13.57 8.11 6.97
N ALA A 21 13.35 8.72 5.80
CA ALA A 21 13.59 10.15 5.60
C ALA A 21 12.66 11.01 6.46
N LEU A 22 11.39 10.66 6.57
CA LEU A 22 10.42 11.38 7.42
C LEU A 22 10.80 11.28 8.90
N LEU A 23 11.05 10.07 9.41
CA LEU A 23 11.43 9.84 10.81
C LEU A 23 12.72 10.58 11.20
N GLN A 24 13.71 10.60 10.29
CA GLN A 24 14.96 11.33 10.49
C GLN A 24 14.77 12.84 10.48
N ARG A 25 14.09 13.37 9.44
CA ARG A 25 13.93 14.82 9.23
C ARG A 25 13.08 15.50 10.30
N HIS A 26 12.11 14.78 10.85
CA HIS A 26 11.28 15.26 11.97
C HIS A 26 11.95 15.05 13.35
N GLY A 27 13.16 14.50 13.40
CA GLY A 27 13.88 14.26 14.66
C GLY A 27 13.21 13.23 15.56
N VAL A 28 12.45 12.29 14.98
CA VAL A 28 11.66 11.29 15.71
C VAL A 28 12.49 10.05 15.99
N CYS A 29 13.29 9.63 15.00
CA CYS A 29 14.27 8.55 15.14
C CYS A 29 15.61 8.98 14.53
N GLU A 30 16.70 8.45 15.07
CA GLU A 30 18.02 8.49 14.45
C GLU A 30 18.20 7.27 13.55
N VAL A 31 18.24 7.48 12.23
CA VAL A 31 18.49 6.40 11.28
C VAL A 31 19.94 5.95 11.41
N GLN A 32 20.14 4.70 11.85
CA GLN A 32 21.47 4.17 12.21
C GLN A 32 22.08 3.34 11.09
N ASP A 33 21.42 2.24 10.69
CA ASP A 33 21.91 1.36 9.62
C ASP A 33 20.81 1.05 8.62
N LEU A 34 21.22 0.96 7.34
CA LEU A 34 20.32 0.70 6.21
C LEU A 34 20.86 -0.50 5.43
N TYR A 35 20.00 -1.47 5.16
CA TYR A 35 20.32 -2.63 4.35
C TYR A 35 19.34 -2.80 3.20
N SER A 36 19.85 -3.14 2.02
CA SER A 36 19.09 -3.51 0.83
C SER A 36 19.76 -4.65 0.08
N THR A 37 19.07 -5.19 -0.95
CA THR A 37 19.63 -6.26 -1.79
C THR A 37 20.93 -5.86 -2.48
N THR A 38 21.13 -4.57 -2.74
CA THR A 38 22.41 -4.02 -3.21
C THR A 38 22.92 -2.96 -2.25
N LEU A 39 24.22 -2.94 -2.02
CA LEU A 39 24.86 -1.91 -1.19
C LEU A 39 24.64 -0.51 -1.78
N GLN A 40 24.64 -0.39 -3.09
CA GLN A 40 24.39 0.86 -3.79
C GLN A 40 23.03 1.45 -3.41
N THR A 41 21.94 0.67 -3.43
CA THR A 41 20.61 1.14 -3.04
C THR A 41 20.57 1.62 -1.58
N ALA A 42 21.25 0.93 -0.67
CA ALA A 42 21.36 1.36 0.72
C ALA A 42 22.14 2.68 0.87
N GLN A 43 23.22 2.86 0.10
CA GLN A 43 23.99 4.11 0.06
C GLN A 43 23.20 5.29 -0.54
N GLU A 44 22.44 5.05 -1.59
CA GLU A 44 21.55 6.05 -2.19
C GLU A 44 20.48 6.50 -1.20
N THR A 45 19.90 5.52 -0.46
CA THR A 45 18.92 5.81 0.60
C THR A 45 19.56 6.59 1.75
N ALA A 46 20.76 6.23 2.21
CA ALA A 46 21.46 6.98 3.26
C ALA A 46 21.70 8.45 2.84
N ARG A 47 22.09 8.67 1.58
CA ARG A 47 22.25 10.03 1.03
C ARG A 47 20.93 10.80 0.97
N PHE A 48 19.84 10.17 0.55
CA PHE A 48 18.51 10.78 0.49
C PHE A 48 17.94 11.12 1.88
N VAL A 49 18.13 10.22 2.84
CA VAL A 49 17.73 10.40 4.25
C VAL A 49 18.57 11.50 4.91
N GLY A 50 19.83 11.63 4.53
CA GLY A 50 20.83 12.53 5.16
C GLY A 50 21.43 11.94 6.43
N ALA A 51 21.25 10.63 6.69
CA ALA A 51 21.76 9.92 7.86
C ALA A 51 21.84 8.41 7.58
N GLY A 52 22.51 7.69 8.47
CA GLY A 52 22.61 6.24 8.46
C GLY A 52 23.83 5.73 7.70
N THR A 53 24.21 4.50 8.01
CA THR A 53 25.33 3.77 7.38
C THR A 53 24.77 2.63 6.55
N ALA A 54 25.17 2.52 5.29
CA ALA A 54 24.80 1.39 4.44
C ALA A 54 25.55 0.12 4.86
N ALA A 55 24.82 -0.91 5.25
CA ALA A 55 25.35 -2.22 5.61
C ALA A 55 25.36 -3.17 4.40
N ALA A 56 26.42 -3.93 4.21
CA ALA A 56 26.53 -4.92 3.13
C ALA A 56 25.72 -6.19 3.44
N ARG A 57 25.52 -6.52 4.72
CA ARG A 57 24.77 -7.69 5.21
C ARG A 57 23.96 -7.29 6.45
N ILE A 58 22.85 -7.98 6.70
CA ILE A 58 22.08 -7.82 7.94
C ILE A 58 22.98 -8.06 9.17
N ALA A 59 23.94 -8.99 9.07
CA ALA A 59 24.88 -9.30 10.15
C ALA A 59 25.84 -8.15 10.49
N ASP A 60 26.02 -7.20 9.62
CA ASP A 60 26.90 -6.04 9.84
C ASP A 60 26.14 -4.85 10.49
N MET A 61 24.82 -4.96 10.65
CA MET A 61 23.99 -3.93 11.26
C MET A 61 24.13 -3.96 12.79
N ARG A 62 24.29 -2.79 13.39
CA ARG A 62 24.38 -2.61 14.85
C ARG A 62 23.02 -2.82 15.52
N PRO A 63 22.98 -3.22 16.80
CA PRO A 63 21.71 -3.23 17.56
C PRO A 63 21.03 -1.87 17.55
N ALA A 64 19.70 -1.84 17.40
CA ALA A 64 18.91 -0.62 17.39
C ALA A 64 17.63 -0.78 18.23
N ASP A 65 17.04 0.35 18.66
CA ASP A 65 15.80 0.35 19.43
C ASP A 65 14.60 -0.10 18.58
N VAL A 66 14.60 0.27 17.29
CA VAL A 66 13.51 0.03 16.33
C VAL A 66 14.06 -0.55 15.03
N TRP A 67 13.39 -1.54 14.49
CA TRP A 67 13.71 -2.16 13.21
C TRP A 67 12.53 -2.11 12.26
N MET A 68 12.70 -1.50 11.09
CA MET A 68 11.72 -1.44 10.03
C MET A 68 12.08 -2.44 8.92
N LEU A 69 11.19 -3.41 8.65
CA LEU A 69 11.27 -4.36 7.55
C LEU A 69 10.35 -3.89 6.41
N SER A 70 10.93 -3.21 5.44
CA SER A 70 10.24 -2.65 4.27
C SER A 70 10.62 -3.39 2.99
N VAL A 71 10.55 -4.71 3.06
CA VAL A 71 10.82 -5.65 1.96
C VAL A 71 9.51 -6.18 1.35
N PRO A 72 9.53 -6.79 0.15
CA PRO A 72 8.36 -7.46 -0.42
C PRO A 72 7.75 -8.48 0.56
N ASP A 73 6.44 -8.64 0.55
CA ASP A 73 5.69 -9.53 1.45
C ASP A 73 6.26 -10.95 1.51
N SER A 74 6.64 -11.49 0.33
CA SER A 74 7.26 -12.82 0.22
C SER A 74 8.60 -12.96 0.96
N GLN A 75 9.24 -11.86 1.32
CA GLN A 75 10.55 -11.84 1.98
C GLN A 75 10.48 -11.52 3.48
N VAL A 76 9.37 -11.00 3.99
CA VAL A 76 9.26 -10.56 5.40
C VAL A 76 9.63 -11.67 6.37
N ALA A 77 9.07 -12.86 6.19
CA ALA A 77 9.32 -14.00 7.09
C ALA A 77 10.79 -14.46 7.08
N SER A 78 11.41 -14.55 5.89
CA SER A 78 12.82 -14.96 5.76
C SER A 78 13.78 -13.92 6.34
N VAL A 79 13.49 -12.64 6.13
CA VAL A 79 14.27 -11.54 6.71
C VAL A 79 14.13 -11.50 8.23
N ALA A 80 12.92 -11.70 8.76
CA ALA A 80 12.70 -11.79 10.20
C ALA A 80 13.48 -12.96 10.83
N ALA A 81 13.52 -14.12 10.17
CA ALA A 81 14.30 -15.27 10.61
C ALA A 81 15.82 -15.02 10.57
N ALA A 82 16.31 -14.34 9.52
CA ALA A 82 17.72 -13.96 9.42
C ALA A 82 18.12 -12.95 10.51
N LEU A 83 17.28 -11.94 10.74
CA LEU A 83 17.49 -10.96 11.81
C LEU A 83 17.43 -11.62 13.19
N ALA A 84 16.51 -12.56 13.43
CA ALA A 84 16.39 -13.27 14.69
C ALA A 84 17.68 -14.04 15.04
N LYS A 85 18.34 -14.69 14.06
CA LYS A 85 19.63 -15.36 14.27
C LYS A 85 20.71 -14.38 14.73
N GLN A 86 20.74 -13.18 14.15
CA GLN A 86 21.69 -12.13 14.53
C GLN A 86 21.35 -11.53 15.91
N ALA A 87 20.07 -11.36 16.19
CA ALA A 87 19.55 -10.75 17.40
C ALA A 87 19.85 -11.56 18.69
N LEU A 88 20.22 -12.85 18.57
CA LEU A 88 20.67 -13.66 19.70
C LEU A 88 21.91 -13.05 20.41
N ALA A 89 22.72 -12.28 19.69
CA ALA A 89 23.89 -11.61 20.24
C ALA A 89 23.61 -10.20 20.77
N TYR A 90 22.36 -9.71 20.68
CA TYR A 90 22.04 -8.35 21.09
C TYR A 90 21.79 -8.27 22.60
N PRO A 91 22.18 -7.15 23.25
CA PRO A 91 22.15 -7.03 24.71
C PRO A 91 20.75 -6.97 25.30
N ARG A 92 19.75 -6.64 24.49
CA ARG A 92 18.35 -6.51 24.90
C ARG A 92 17.40 -6.71 23.70
N PRO A 93 16.15 -7.12 23.95
CA PRO A 93 15.11 -7.11 22.93
C PRO A 93 14.87 -5.71 22.37
N SER A 94 14.48 -5.64 21.11
CA SER A 94 14.12 -4.42 20.40
C SER A 94 12.64 -4.46 19.97
N MET A 95 12.20 -3.46 19.26
CA MET A 95 10.90 -3.47 18.57
C MET A 95 11.13 -3.62 17.06
N ALA A 96 10.33 -4.45 16.40
CA ALA A 96 10.35 -4.59 14.96
C ALA A 96 8.96 -4.44 14.35
N PHE A 97 8.90 -3.82 13.18
CA PHE A 97 7.67 -3.78 12.39
C PHE A 97 7.95 -3.99 10.91
N HIS A 98 6.94 -4.46 10.18
CA HIS A 98 6.97 -4.51 8.72
C HIS A 98 5.89 -3.60 8.11
N CYS A 99 6.07 -3.26 6.82
CA CYS A 99 5.19 -2.31 6.13
C CYS A 99 4.10 -2.97 5.27
N SER A 100 3.86 -4.28 5.40
CA SER A 100 2.84 -5.00 4.63
C SER A 100 1.43 -4.65 5.08
N GLY A 101 0.56 -4.31 4.12
CA GLY A 101 -0.88 -4.21 4.35
C GLY A 101 -1.59 -5.56 4.45
N PHE A 102 -0.98 -6.61 3.90
CA PHE A 102 -1.54 -7.96 3.81
C PHE A 102 -1.12 -8.86 4.98
N LEU A 103 0.18 -8.91 5.32
CA LEU A 103 0.72 -9.81 6.32
C LEU A 103 0.41 -9.33 7.76
N PRO A 104 0.09 -10.25 8.70
CA PRO A 104 -0.05 -9.91 10.11
C PRO A 104 1.32 -9.73 10.78
N ALA A 105 1.36 -9.03 11.92
CA ALA A 105 2.56 -8.85 12.73
C ALA A 105 3.18 -10.20 13.18
N SER A 106 2.36 -11.23 13.35
CA SER A 106 2.82 -12.59 13.66
C SER A 106 3.77 -13.20 12.62
N THR A 107 3.89 -12.60 11.44
CA THR A 107 4.95 -12.95 10.47
C THR A 107 6.35 -12.72 11.04
N LEU A 108 6.47 -11.84 12.05
CA LEU A 108 7.70 -11.57 12.81
C LEU A 108 7.90 -12.50 14.00
N LYS A 109 7.15 -13.62 14.09
CA LYS A 109 7.25 -14.61 15.18
C LYS A 109 8.67 -15.03 15.57
N PRO A 110 9.66 -15.18 14.65
CA PRO A 110 11.03 -15.47 15.05
C PRO A 110 11.65 -14.42 15.99
N LEU A 111 11.26 -13.15 15.86
CA LEU A 111 11.70 -12.06 16.73
C LEU A 111 10.90 -12.03 18.04
N GLN A 112 9.60 -12.28 17.98
CA GLN A 112 8.75 -12.41 19.18
C GLN A 112 9.27 -13.49 20.13
N ALA A 113 9.76 -14.60 19.59
CA ALA A 113 10.38 -15.68 20.39
C ALA A 113 11.62 -15.24 21.16
N LEU A 114 12.23 -14.12 20.79
CA LEU A 114 13.36 -13.49 21.49
C LEU A 114 12.90 -12.34 22.42
N GLY A 115 11.62 -12.21 22.67
CA GLY A 115 11.05 -11.16 23.52
C GLY A 115 10.92 -9.78 22.85
N TRP A 116 11.07 -9.70 21.51
CA TRP A 116 10.85 -8.47 20.78
C TRP A 116 9.36 -8.14 20.68
N GLN A 117 9.04 -6.87 20.79
CA GLN A 117 7.70 -6.37 20.46
C GLN A 117 7.57 -6.21 18.96
N THR A 118 6.46 -6.68 18.38
CA THR A 118 6.30 -6.68 16.93
C THR A 118 4.98 -6.06 16.49
N ALA A 119 5.02 -5.40 15.32
CA ALA A 119 3.82 -4.83 14.71
C ALA A 119 3.90 -4.85 13.19
N SER A 120 2.76 -4.57 12.56
CA SER A 120 2.68 -4.18 11.17
C SER A 120 2.18 -2.74 11.06
N VAL A 121 2.75 -2.00 10.12
CA VAL A 121 2.37 -0.63 9.77
C VAL A 121 2.08 -0.60 8.28
N HIS A 122 0.86 -0.25 7.89
CA HIS A 122 0.53 -0.06 6.49
C HIS A 122 0.14 1.41 6.23
N PRO A 123 1.07 2.25 5.77
CA PRO A 123 0.71 3.56 5.27
C PRO A 123 -0.09 3.39 3.96
N VAL A 124 -1.36 3.83 3.96
CA VAL A 124 -2.25 3.72 2.80
C VAL A 124 -1.95 4.88 1.86
N PHE A 125 -0.89 4.72 1.08
CA PHE A 125 -0.34 5.78 0.24
C PHE A 125 0.30 5.21 -1.04
N ASN A 126 0.26 5.96 -2.14
CA ASN A 126 0.89 5.60 -3.40
C ASN A 126 2.37 6.01 -3.41
N PHE A 127 3.24 5.11 -3.00
CA PHE A 127 4.69 5.34 -2.97
C PHE A 127 5.30 5.22 -4.38
N ALA A 128 5.13 6.26 -5.21
CA ALA A 128 5.70 6.28 -6.56
C ALA A 128 7.13 6.83 -6.60
N ASP A 129 7.37 7.96 -5.92
CA ASP A 129 8.65 8.68 -5.87
C ASP A 129 8.88 9.18 -4.43
N PRO A 130 9.99 8.78 -3.76
CA PRO A 130 10.27 9.18 -2.39
C PRO A 130 10.28 10.70 -2.15
N VAL A 131 10.73 11.50 -3.11
CA VAL A 131 10.77 12.98 -2.97
C VAL A 131 9.35 13.53 -2.84
N ARG A 132 8.45 13.12 -3.74
CA ARG A 132 7.04 13.50 -3.69
C ARG A 132 6.33 12.93 -2.47
N CYS A 133 6.62 11.67 -2.14
CA CYS A 133 6.01 10.99 -1.00
C CYS A 133 6.33 11.70 0.32
N VAL A 134 7.57 12.12 0.54
CA VAL A 134 7.95 12.90 1.73
C VAL A 134 7.18 14.21 1.80
N ALA A 135 7.01 14.93 0.68
CA ALA A 135 6.29 16.20 0.65
C ALA A 135 4.77 16.07 0.87
N GLN A 136 4.19 14.91 0.54
CA GLN A 136 2.74 14.68 0.52
C GLN A 136 2.25 13.72 1.62
N PHE A 137 3.12 13.26 2.51
CA PHE A 137 2.79 12.23 3.50
C PHE A 137 1.80 12.70 4.58
N ASN A 138 1.78 14.00 4.87
CA ASN A 138 0.91 14.56 5.92
C ASN A 138 -0.57 14.20 5.68
N GLY A 139 -1.25 13.70 6.71
CA GLY A 139 -2.62 13.20 6.64
C GLY A 139 -2.74 11.77 6.09
N THR A 140 -1.62 11.05 5.86
CA THR A 140 -1.66 9.67 5.35
C THR A 140 -2.26 8.72 6.38
N PRO A 141 -3.36 8.00 6.05
CA PRO A 141 -3.89 6.95 6.91
C PRO A 141 -2.87 5.82 7.09
N CYS A 142 -2.64 5.41 8.34
CA CYS A 142 -1.68 4.36 8.69
C CYS A 142 -2.37 3.26 9.50
N GLY A 143 -2.58 2.10 8.90
CA GLY A 143 -3.17 0.93 9.56
C GLY A 143 -2.14 0.22 10.44
N LEU A 144 -2.46 0.02 11.73
CA LEU A 144 -1.59 -0.61 12.73
C LEU A 144 -2.20 -1.92 13.23
N GLU A 145 -1.36 -2.94 13.41
CA GLU A 145 -1.73 -4.23 14.01
C GLU A 145 -0.49 -4.84 14.67
N GLY A 146 -0.65 -5.52 15.81
CA GLY A 146 0.44 -6.20 16.53
C GLY A 146 0.39 -6.04 18.04
N ASP A 147 1.54 -6.12 18.69
CA ASP A 147 1.67 -5.99 20.15
C ASP A 147 1.34 -4.56 20.60
N GLU A 148 0.59 -4.43 21.70
CA GLU A 148 0.05 -3.14 22.16
C GLU A 148 1.15 -2.08 22.43
N SER A 149 2.26 -2.49 23.03
CA SER A 149 3.39 -1.59 23.29
C SER A 149 4.08 -1.13 22.00
N ALA A 150 4.18 -2.02 20.98
CA ALA A 150 4.71 -1.67 19.67
C ALA A 150 3.76 -0.70 18.93
N ILE A 151 2.44 -0.96 18.99
CA ILE A 151 1.42 -0.09 18.40
C ILE A 151 1.44 1.30 19.03
N SER A 152 1.55 1.39 20.37
CA SER A 152 1.62 2.67 21.07
C SER A 152 2.81 3.50 20.62
N LEU A 153 4.00 2.89 20.58
CA LEU A 153 5.21 3.57 20.09
C LEU A 153 5.09 3.98 18.61
N LEU A 154 4.62 3.07 17.75
CA LEU A 154 4.49 3.37 16.31
C LEU A 154 3.47 4.47 16.05
N ARG A 155 2.39 4.52 16.82
CA ARG A 155 1.41 5.63 16.74
C ARG A 155 2.07 6.98 17.05
N GLU A 156 2.88 7.06 18.10
CA GLU A 156 3.64 8.27 18.42
C GLU A 156 4.57 8.67 17.28
N LEU A 157 5.38 7.72 16.77
CA LEU A 157 6.34 7.96 15.70
C LEU A 157 5.67 8.41 14.40
N LEU A 158 4.59 7.74 14.00
CA LEU A 158 3.89 8.03 12.75
C LEU A 158 3.10 9.33 12.82
N THR A 159 2.42 9.60 13.95
CA THR A 159 1.72 10.88 14.15
C THR A 159 2.69 12.06 14.10
N ALA A 160 3.88 11.91 14.67
CA ALA A 160 4.90 12.95 14.64
C ALA A 160 5.40 13.30 13.22
N ILE A 161 5.27 12.39 12.26
CA ILE A 161 5.57 12.63 10.84
C ILE A 161 4.33 12.92 9.98
N GLY A 162 3.17 13.15 10.60
CA GLY A 162 1.94 13.52 9.93
C GLY A 162 1.03 12.35 9.53
N GLY A 163 1.28 11.13 10.00
CA GLY A 163 0.42 9.96 9.76
C GLY A 163 -0.84 9.99 10.61
N ASP A 164 -1.97 9.60 10.03
CA ASP A 164 -3.25 9.40 10.73
C ASP A 164 -3.46 7.91 11.03
N CYS A 165 -3.26 7.52 12.31
CA CYS A 165 -3.15 6.12 12.70
C CYS A 165 -4.48 5.52 13.14
N PHE A 166 -4.83 4.36 12.60
CA PHE A 166 -5.98 3.54 12.99
C PHE A 166 -5.58 2.07 13.20
N SER A 167 -6.40 1.33 13.94
CA SER A 167 -6.17 -0.09 14.19
C SER A 167 -6.81 -0.96 13.11
N VAL A 168 -6.12 -2.02 12.70
CA VAL A 168 -6.62 -3.04 11.77
C VAL A 168 -6.70 -4.37 12.51
N GLN A 169 -7.83 -5.07 12.38
CA GLN A 169 -7.97 -6.41 12.95
C GLN A 169 -7.09 -7.41 12.18
N THR A 170 -6.34 -8.24 12.89
CA THR A 170 -5.41 -9.22 12.33
C THR A 170 -6.06 -10.10 11.26
N GLY A 171 -7.22 -10.68 11.54
CA GLY A 171 -7.95 -11.55 10.63
C GLY A 171 -8.52 -10.85 9.39
N SER A 172 -8.66 -9.53 9.41
CA SER A 172 -9.22 -8.74 8.32
C SER A 172 -8.17 -8.16 7.37
N LYS A 173 -6.87 -8.29 7.66
CA LYS A 173 -5.80 -7.72 6.83
C LYS A 173 -5.85 -8.13 5.36
N PRO A 174 -6.12 -9.38 4.97
CA PRO A 174 -6.24 -9.73 3.55
C PRO A 174 -7.34 -8.96 2.82
N LEU A 175 -8.53 -8.85 3.41
CA LEU A 175 -9.63 -8.09 2.83
C LEU A 175 -9.35 -6.58 2.82
N TYR A 176 -8.82 -6.05 3.91
CA TYR A 176 -8.40 -4.67 4.03
C TYR A 176 -7.39 -4.28 2.92
N HIS A 177 -6.38 -5.13 2.68
CA HIS A 177 -5.41 -4.86 1.62
C HIS A 177 -6.01 -5.02 0.22
N ALA A 178 -6.89 -6.00 0.00
CA ALA A 178 -7.62 -6.14 -1.25
C ALA A 178 -8.47 -4.89 -1.58
N ALA A 179 -9.06 -4.24 -0.58
CA ALA A 179 -9.77 -2.98 -0.77
C ALA A 179 -8.84 -1.86 -1.29
N ALA A 180 -7.59 -1.78 -0.79
CA ALA A 180 -6.61 -0.83 -1.30
C ALA A 180 -6.19 -1.16 -2.74
N VAL A 181 -6.08 -2.45 -3.10
CA VAL A 181 -5.81 -2.90 -4.48
C VAL A 181 -6.94 -2.48 -5.42
N PHE A 182 -8.20 -2.63 -5.02
CA PHE A 182 -9.35 -2.12 -5.78
C PHE A 182 -9.28 -0.61 -5.98
N SER A 183 -8.92 0.14 -4.94
CA SER A 183 -8.89 1.60 -4.98
C SER A 183 -7.76 2.18 -5.85
N SER A 184 -6.67 1.46 -6.07
CA SER A 184 -5.50 1.99 -6.75
C SER A 184 -4.97 1.10 -7.89
N ASN A 185 -4.57 -0.14 -7.60
CA ASN A 185 -3.89 -0.98 -8.57
C ASN A 185 -4.78 -1.37 -9.74
N PHE A 186 -6.02 -1.80 -9.48
CA PHE A 186 -6.95 -2.17 -10.53
C PHE A 186 -7.41 -0.99 -11.37
N MET A 187 -7.42 0.22 -10.81
CA MET A 187 -7.66 1.42 -11.61
C MET A 187 -6.63 1.57 -12.74
N ALA A 188 -5.35 1.32 -12.48
CA ALA A 188 -4.31 1.37 -13.51
C ALA A 188 -4.54 0.33 -14.61
N VAL A 189 -4.95 -0.90 -14.25
CA VAL A 189 -5.28 -1.97 -15.21
C VAL A 189 -6.48 -1.58 -16.08
N LEU A 190 -7.56 -1.05 -15.48
CA LEU A 190 -8.73 -0.59 -16.22
C LEU A 190 -8.39 0.54 -17.19
N GLN A 191 -7.48 1.45 -16.81
CA GLN A 191 -7.03 2.52 -17.70
C GLN A 191 -6.16 2.00 -18.85
N ALA A 192 -5.36 0.94 -18.65
CA ALA A 192 -4.61 0.28 -19.73
C ALA A 192 -5.57 -0.35 -20.74
N ILE A 193 -6.54 -1.14 -20.28
CA ILE A 193 -7.57 -1.76 -21.13
C ILE A 193 -8.35 -0.69 -21.93
N ALA A 194 -8.73 0.42 -21.29
CA ALA A 194 -9.46 1.50 -21.96
C ALA A 194 -8.63 2.13 -23.09
N ARG A 195 -7.35 2.39 -22.87
CA ARG A 195 -6.45 2.95 -23.90
C ARG A 195 -6.26 2.02 -25.08
N GLU A 196 -6.03 0.73 -24.80
CA GLU A 196 -5.90 -0.30 -25.82
C GLU A 196 -7.19 -0.48 -26.61
N GLY A 197 -8.34 -0.42 -25.94
CA GLY A 197 -9.66 -0.47 -26.59
C GLY A 197 -9.92 0.70 -27.52
N TRP A 198 -9.54 1.93 -27.16
CA TRP A 198 -9.66 3.08 -28.07
C TRP A 198 -8.74 2.95 -29.28
N SER A 199 -7.51 2.47 -29.10
CA SER A 199 -6.60 2.21 -30.20
C SER A 199 -7.17 1.14 -31.14
N ALA A 200 -7.68 0.03 -30.61
CA ALA A 200 -8.32 -1.04 -31.38
C ALA A 200 -9.61 -0.56 -32.10
N ALA A 201 -10.32 0.41 -31.54
CA ALA A 201 -11.51 1.04 -32.16
C ALA A 201 -11.14 2.09 -33.23
N GLY A 202 -9.84 2.31 -33.50
CA GLY A 202 -9.39 3.25 -34.54
C GLY A 202 -9.33 4.71 -34.08
N VAL A 203 -9.37 4.99 -32.78
CA VAL A 203 -9.17 6.35 -32.28
C VAL A 203 -7.71 6.77 -32.56
N PRO A 204 -7.48 7.96 -33.15
CA PRO A 204 -6.12 8.43 -33.40
C PRO A 204 -5.27 8.47 -32.13
N GLU A 205 -4.07 7.87 -32.16
CA GLU A 205 -3.16 7.75 -30.99
C GLU A 205 -2.91 9.10 -30.29
N ALA A 206 -2.81 10.19 -31.07
CA ALA A 206 -2.62 11.55 -30.53
C ALA A 206 -3.78 12.06 -29.67
N LEU A 207 -4.99 11.50 -29.82
CA LEU A 207 -6.19 11.90 -29.05
C LEU A 207 -6.38 11.05 -27.78
N ILE A 208 -5.87 9.82 -27.75
CA ILE A 208 -6.08 8.88 -26.65
C ILE A 208 -5.66 9.48 -25.30
N PRO A 209 -4.48 10.12 -25.15
CA PRO A 209 -4.10 10.75 -23.88
C PRO A 209 -5.09 11.82 -23.38
N ARG A 210 -5.66 12.60 -24.29
CA ARG A 210 -6.62 13.66 -23.95
C ARG A 210 -7.97 13.10 -23.52
N ILE A 211 -8.47 12.07 -24.23
CA ILE A 211 -9.71 11.36 -23.87
C ILE A 211 -9.53 10.72 -22.49
N HIS A 212 -8.42 10.02 -22.29
CA HIS A 212 -8.06 9.35 -21.03
C HIS A 212 -8.03 10.35 -19.85
N GLU A 213 -7.30 11.46 -20.01
CA GLU A 213 -7.20 12.47 -18.95
C GLU A 213 -8.57 13.08 -18.62
N SER A 214 -9.36 13.44 -19.62
CA SER A 214 -10.68 14.05 -19.42
C SER A 214 -11.64 13.13 -18.66
N LEU A 215 -11.74 11.86 -19.07
CA LEU A 215 -12.64 10.90 -18.43
C LEU A 215 -12.15 10.53 -17.02
N LEU A 216 -10.85 10.28 -16.84
CA LEU A 216 -10.30 9.89 -15.55
C LEU A 216 -10.46 11.02 -14.51
N ARG A 217 -10.07 12.26 -14.85
CA ARG A 217 -10.20 13.40 -13.93
C ARG A 217 -11.65 13.65 -13.55
N GLY A 218 -12.55 13.71 -14.53
CA GLY A 218 -13.98 13.93 -14.27
C GLY A 218 -14.61 12.81 -13.43
N SER A 219 -14.22 11.55 -13.66
CA SER A 219 -14.70 10.41 -12.86
C SER A 219 -14.19 10.48 -11.42
N VAL A 220 -12.90 10.77 -11.21
CA VAL A 220 -12.31 10.90 -9.86
C VAL A 220 -12.96 12.07 -9.11
N GLU A 221 -13.13 13.22 -9.74
CA GLU A 221 -13.77 14.39 -9.13
C GLU A 221 -15.21 14.07 -8.70
N ASN A 222 -16.00 13.47 -9.57
CA ASN A 222 -17.37 13.07 -9.26
C ASN A 222 -17.44 12.06 -8.12
N LEU A 223 -16.54 11.06 -8.09
CA LEU A 223 -16.44 10.08 -7.01
C LEU A 223 -16.15 10.73 -5.66
N LEU A 224 -15.23 11.68 -5.61
CA LEU A 224 -14.86 12.37 -4.37
C LEU A 224 -15.97 13.30 -3.85
N VAL A 225 -16.71 13.96 -4.76
CA VAL A 225 -17.75 14.91 -4.38
C VAL A 225 -19.08 14.22 -4.05
N MET A 226 -19.51 13.24 -4.85
CA MET A 226 -20.85 12.65 -4.77
C MET A 226 -20.87 11.25 -4.15
N GLY A 227 -19.75 10.59 -4.03
CA GLY A 227 -19.62 9.17 -3.67
C GLY A 227 -19.98 8.23 -4.83
N PRO A 228 -19.61 6.94 -4.74
CA PRO A 228 -19.71 5.99 -5.86
C PRO A 228 -21.11 5.81 -6.42
N ALA A 229 -22.13 5.69 -5.56
CA ALA A 229 -23.49 5.39 -5.97
C ALA A 229 -24.14 6.51 -6.80
N LYS A 230 -23.77 7.78 -6.56
CA LYS A 230 -24.29 8.93 -7.30
C LYS A 230 -23.39 9.31 -8.49
N ALA A 231 -22.11 8.96 -8.41
CA ALA A 231 -21.16 9.25 -9.48
C ALA A 231 -21.25 8.28 -10.66
N ILE A 232 -21.78 7.05 -10.43
CA ILE A 232 -21.87 6.04 -11.48
C ILE A 232 -22.85 6.47 -12.57
N THR A 233 -22.41 6.40 -13.83
CA THR A 233 -23.19 6.73 -15.02
C THR A 233 -23.00 5.65 -16.10
N GLY A 234 -23.57 5.83 -17.26
CA GLY A 234 -23.39 4.94 -18.41
C GLY A 234 -24.51 3.90 -18.58
N PRO A 235 -24.42 3.06 -19.62
CA PRO A 235 -25.51 2.17 -20.02
C PRO A 235 -25.84 1.12 -18.96
N ALA A 236 -24.84 0.52 -18.32
CA ALA A 236 -25.05 -0.47 -17.27
C ALA A 236 -25.80 0.14 -16.07
N ALA A 237 -25.39 1.32 -15.60
CA ALA A 237 -26.05 2.01 -14.49
C ALA A 237 -27.51 2.36 -14.82
N ARG A 238 -27.82 2.79 -16.05
CA ARG A 238 -29.19 3.09 -16.51
C ARG A 238 -30.03 1.84 -16.79
N GLY A 239 -29.42 0.67 -16.97
CA GLY A 239 -30.08 -0.58 -17.29
C GLY A 239 -30.33 -0.78 -18.79
N ASP A 240 -29.49 -0.19 -19.64
CA ASP A 240 -29.54 -0.34 -21.10
C ASP A 240 -28.99 -1.73 -21.50
N THR A 241 -29.73 -2.78 -21.20
CA THR A 241 -29.24 -4.19 -21.31
C THR A 241 -28.80 -4.57 -22.72
N ALA A 242 -29.50 -4.05 -23.76
CA ALA A 242 -29.15 -4.31 -25.16
C ALA A 242 -27.76 -3.71 -25.50
N VAL A 243 -27.49 -2.49 -25.07
CA VAL A 243 -26.18 -1.83 -25.28
C VAL A 243 -25.09 -2.58 -24.54
N VAL A 244 -25.32 -2.96 -23.28
CA VAL A 244 -24.36 -3.71 -22.46
C VAL A 244 -24.04 -5.06 -23.10
N ALA A 245 -25.05 -5.77 -23.64
CA ALA A 245 -24.84 -7.07 -24.29
C ALA A 245 -23.99 -6.95 -25.56
N ILE A 246 -24.27 -5.95 -26.41
CA ILE A 246 -23.50 -5.70 -27.65
C ILE A 246 -22.06 -5.32 -27.31
N GLN A 247 -21.85 -4.40 -26.37
CA GLN A 247 -20.52 -3.99 -25.95
C GLN A 247 -19.74 -5.17 -25.33
N GLY A 248 -20.38 -5.95 -24.45
CA GLY A 248 -19.76 -7.13 -23.83
C GLY A 248 -19.33 -8.18 -24.86
N ALA A 249 -20.14 -8.44 -25.89
CA ALA A 249 -19.79 -9.36 -26.96
C ALA A 249 -18.57 -8.86 -27.75
N LEU A 250 -18.54 -7.60 -28.14
CA LEU A 250 -17.44 -7.00 -28.90
C LEU A 250 -16.14 -6.96 -28.08
N VAL A 251 -16.22 -6.59 -26.78
CA VAL A 251 -15.05 -6.61 -25.89
C VAL A 251 -14.50 -8.03 -25.73
N SER A 252 -15.39 -9.05 -25.60
CA SER A 252 -14.97 -10.44 -25.47
C SER A 252 -14.30 -10.98 -26.75
N GLN A 253 -14.73 -10.53 -27.94
CA GLN A 253 -14.09 -10.87 -29.20
C GLN A 253 -12.71 -10.24 -29.34
N TRP A 254 -12.54 -9.01 -28.87
CA TRP A 254 -11.27 -8.27 -28.94
C TRP A 254 -10.28 -8.76 -27.88
N HIS A 255 -10.73 -8.94 -26.63
CA HIS A 255 -9.91 -9.29 -25.49
C HIS A 255 -10.74 -10.12 -24.49
N PRO A 256 -10.62 -11.46 -24.48
CA PRO A 256 -11.49 -12.34 -23.68
C PRO A 256 -11.55 -11.99 -22.19
N GLU A 257 -10.40 -11.75 -21.56
CA GLU A 257 -10.34 -11.42 -20.13
C GLU A 257 -10.96 -10.04 -19.83
N ALA A 258 -10.78 -9.06 -20.70
CA ALA A 258 -11.46 -7.77 -20.58
C ALA A 258 -12.98 -7.92 -20.73
N GLY A 259 -13.45 -8.85 -21.56
CA GLY A 259 -14.86 -9.20 -21.71
C GLY A 259 -15.47 -9.76 -20.44
N GLU A 260 -14.73 -10.60 -19.70
CA GLU A 260 -15.16 -11.10 -18.39
C GLU A 260 -15.26 -9.96 -17.37
N ILE A 261 -14.23 -9.12 -17.28
CA ILE A 261 -14.23 -7.93 -16.41
C ILE A 261 -15.41 -7.01 -16.76
N TYR A 262 -15.66 -6.74 -18.06
CA TYR A 262 -16.74 -5.89 -18.51
C TYR A 262 -18.11 -6.38 -18.06
N ARG A 263 -18.35 -7.71 -18.17
CA ARG A 263 -19.61 -8.34 -17.77
C ARG A 263 -19.84 -8.20 -16.26
N GLU A 264 -18.84 -8.59 -15.44
CA GLU A 264 -18.94 -8.53 -13.99
C GLU A 264 -19.10 -7.09 -13.47
N MET A 265 -18.31 -6.16 -14.01
CA MET A 265 -18.41 -4.75 -13.66
C MET A 265 -19.76 -4.15 -14.07
N SER A 266 -20.35 -4.58 -15.20
CA SER A 266 -21.69 -4.12 -15.62
C SER A 266 -22.79 -4.56 -14.65
N VAL A 267 -22.70 -5.79 -14.11
CA VAL A 267 -23.62 -6.29 -13.08
C VAL A 267 -23.47 -5.47 -11.79
N LEU A 268 -22.24 -5.23 -11.33
CA LEU A 268 -21.97 -4.44 -10.14
C LEU A 268 -22.38 -2.98 -10.31
N ALA A 269 -22.16 -2.38 -11.48
CA ALA A 269 -22.57 -1.01 -11.79
C ALA A 269 -24.10 -0.84 -11.74
N ARG A 270 -24.85 -1.80 -12.30
CA ARG A 270 -26.33 -1.81 -12.21
C ARG A 270 -26.79 -1.91 -10.76
N ARG A 271 -26.20 -2.83 -10.00
CA ARG A 271 -26.54 -3.00 -8.58
C ARG A 271 -26.23 -1.72 -7.79
N LEU A 272 -25.03 -1.15 -7.94
CA LEU A 272 -24.62 0.07 -7.27
C LEU A 272 -25.59 1.23 -7.55
N SER A 273 -26.00 1.42 -8.80
CA SER A 273 -26.94 2.49 -9.18
C SER A 273 -28.35 2.31 -8.61
N THR A 274 -28.79 1.06 -8.38
CA THR A 274 -30.17 0.77 -7.93
C THR A 274 -30.29 0.62 -6.43
N THR A 275 -29.24 0.12 -5.76
CA THR A 275 -29.28 -0.20 -4.30
C THR A 275 -28.34 0.65 -3.46
N GLY A 276 -27.44 1.39 -4.09
CA GLY A 276 -26.37 2.12 -3.39
C GLY A 276 -25.20 1.23 -2.94
N SER A 277 -25.21 -0.08 -3.23
CA SER A 277 -24.19 -1.06 -2.81
C SER A 277 -23.85 -2.01 -3.96
N THR A 278 -22.63 -2.54 -3.95
CA THR A 278 -22.20 -3.64 -4.83
C THR A 278 -22.50 -5.02 -4.23
N ALA A 279 -22.79 -5.12 -2.92
CA ALA A 279 -23.13 -6.38 -2.26
C ALA A 279 -24.44 -6.96 -2.76
N SER A 280 -24.56 -8.30 -2.80
CA SER A 280 -25.83 -8.95 -3.10
C SER A 280 -26.84 -8.75 -1.95
N PRO A 281 -28.17 -8.70 -2.22
CA PRO A 281 -29.18 -8.57 -1.16
C PRO A 281 -29.12 -9.68 -0.10
N THR A 282 -28.57 -10.83 -0.43
CA THR A 282 -28.41 -11.97 0.47
C THR A 282 -27.22 -11.78 1.42
N GLU A 283 -26.16 -11.12 0.97
CA GLU A 283 -24.94 -10.84 1.77
C GLU A 283 -25.13 -9.65 2.72
N ALA A 284 -25.93 -8.66 2.33
CA ALA A 284 -26.22 -7.48 3.15
C ALA A 284 -27.05 -7.78 4.43
N ARG A 285 -27.60 -9.01 4.58
CA ARG A 285 -28.33 -9.45 5.77
C ARG A 285 -27.48 -10.24 6.76
N ALA A 286 -26.22 -10.56 6.41
CA ALA A 286 -25.32 -11.39 7.21
C ALA A 286 -24.18 -10.60 7.87
N ALA A 287 -24.07 -9.29 7.59
CA ALA A 287 -23.11 -8.36 8.16
C ALA A 287 -23.79 -7.42 9.16
#